data_42f8b339967b1d5aeef2834ddc7dba7e
#
_entry.id   42f8b339967b1d5aeef2834ddc7dba7e
#
_cell.length_a   1.000
_cell.length_b   1.000
_cell.length_c   1.000
_cell.angle_alpha   90.00
_cell.angle_beta   90.00
_cell.angle_gamma   90.00
#
_symmetry.space_group_name_H-M   'P 1'
#
loop_
_entity.id
_entity.type
_entity.pdbx_description
1 polymer ?
#
loop_
_entity_poly.entity_id
_entity_poly.type
_entity_poly.pdbx_seq_one_letter_code
_entity_poly.pdbx_strand_id
1 'polypeptide(L)'
;MTDTSSGFDELRTLIARHGTATPVAIGEAAVISRVEETGPPAFSTTGTVFVLMAQGEKRLAVGELVHVYGAEQSMIASVDLPITGHFTRASRREPALGFALTLRPALVAELLLHPAAGRLPRLSRGAPAPGITVGDPSVELVDAVLRMVRLIERPDDLAVLAPLVEREILWLLVRGPLGTAVRQLGLAESTVNRVGHAVQWIRDRYAEPLSIEELAEVAMMSPSAFHRSFQAVTAMSPIQFQKQLRLQEARVRLLADPRDVAGAAHAVGYESASQFSREYRRRFGASPLQDVAGLRQGAGAR
;
A
#
# COMPACT_ATOMS: atom_id res chain seq x y z
N MET A 1 16.52 -14.20 24.28
CA MET A 1 15.87 -12.94 23.86
C MET A 1 16.82 -12.27 22.88
N THR A 2 16.51 -12.34 21.59
CA THR A 2 17.30 -11.63 20.57
C THR A 2 17.05 -10.14 20.76
N ASP A 3 18.11 -9.36 20.85
CA ASP A 3 18.03 -7.90 20.91
C ASP A 3 17.44 -7.41 19.58
N THR A 4 16.48 -6.50 19.60
CA THR A 4 15.82 -5.94 18.39
C THR A 4 16.86 -5.44 17.39
N SER A 5 17.96 -4.86 17.86
CA SER A 5 19.09 -4.40 17.06
C SER A 5 19.72 -5.53 16.25
N SER A 6 19.98 -6.68 16.89
CA SER A 6 20.57 -7.87 16.23
C SER A 6 19.65 -8.44 15.11
N GLY A 7 18.32 -8.42 15.33
CA GLY A 7 17.36 -8.87 14.33
C GLY A 7 17.34 -7.98 13.08
N PHE A 8 17.41 -6.67 13.26
CA PHE A 8 17.48 -5.73 12.14
C PHE A 8 18.81 -5.81 11.39
N ASP A 9 19.94 -6.05 12.06
CA ASP A 9 21.26 -6.17 11.41
C ASP A 9 21.29 -7.38 10.47
N GLU A 10 20.76 -8.51 10.90
CA GLU A 10 20.64 -9.69 10.05
C GLU A 10 19.65 -9.46 8.90
N LEU A 11 18.49 -8.84 9.18
CA LEU A 11 17.50 -8.50 8.17
C LEU A 11 18.09 -7.59 7.09
N ARG A 12 18.86 -6.56 7.47
CA ARG A 12 19.60 -5.69 6.54
C ARG A 12 20.54 -6.49 5.66
N THR A 13 21.29 -7.41 6.27
CA THR A 13 22.26 -8.25 5.56
C THR A 13 21.59 -9.12 4.50
N LEU A 14 20.49 -9.80 4.86
CA LEU A 14 19.76 -10.68 3.95
C LEU A 14 19.07 -9.89 2.83
N ILE A 15 18.39 -8.78 3.16
CA ILE A 15 17.73 -7.97 2.13
C ILE A 15 18.76 -7.30 1.21
N ALA A 16 19.90 -6.83 1.74
CA ALA A 16 20.97 -6.26 0.91
C ALA A 16 21.56 -7.29 -0.07
N ARG A 17 21.64 -8.55 0.34
CA ARG A 17 22.19 -9.65 -0.47
C ARG A 17 21.21 -10.11 -1.57
N HIS A 18 19.94 -10.28 -1.23
CA HIS A 18 18.96 -10.93 -2.09
C HIS A 18 17.95 -9.95 -2.73
N GLY A 19 17.78 -8.75 -2.17
CA GLY A 19 16.86 -7.75 -2.69
C GLY A 19 17.39 -7.03 -3.93
N THR A 20 16.47 -6.65 -4.81
CA THR A 20 16.72 -5.82 -5.98
C THR A 20 15.74 -4.66 -6.05
N ALA A 21 15.94 -3.72 -6.99
CA ALA A 21 15.00 -2.61 -7.21
C ALA A 21 13.60 -3.11 -7.63
N THR A 22 13.54 -4.21 -8.39
CA THR A 22 12.30 -4.96 -8.59
C THR A 22 12.09 -5.87 -7.38
N PRO A 23 10.92 -5.83 -6.73
CA PRO A 23 10.67 -6.67 -5.56
C PRO A 23 10.90 -8.16 -5.83
N VAL A 24 11.63 -8.82 -4.94
CA VAL A 24 11.89 -10.27 -4.98
C VAL A 24 10.86 -10.98 -4.11
N ALA A 25 10.13 -11.91 -4.68
CA ALA A 25 9.06 -12.65 -3.98
C ALA A 25 9.62 -13.68 -2.99
N ILE A 26 8.91 -13.83 -1.86
CA ILE A 26 9.09 -14.89 -0.87
C ILE A 26 7.74 -15.56 -0.67
N GLY A 27 7.56 -16.72 -1.28
CA GLY A 27 6.24 -17.35 -1.38
C GLY A 27 5.24 -16.49 -2.17
N GLU A 28 3.97 -16.55 -1.80
CA GLU A 28 2.89 -15.87 -2.53
C GLU A 28 2.61 -14.45 -2.02
N ALA A 29 2.90 -14.16 -0.76
CA ALA A 29 2.40 -12.96 -0.10
C ALA A 29 3.48 -11.95 0.28
N ALA A 30 4.74 -12.37 0.39
CA ALA A 30 5.82 -11.51 0.86
C ALA A 30 6.79 -11.14 -0.26
N VAL A 31 7.40 -9.97 -0.12
CA VAL A 31 8.47 -9.50 -1.02
C VAL A 31 9.52 -8.74 -0.22
N ILE A 32 10.75 -8.73 -0.74
CA ILE A 32 11.81 -7.82 -0.31
C ILE A 32 12.25 -6.91 -1.46
N SER A 33 12.74 -5.74 -1.13
CA SER A 33 13.26 -4.78 -2.10
C SER A 33 14.49 -4.05 -1.57
N ARG A 34 15.38 -3.71 -2.51
CA ARG A 34 16.58 -2.89 -2.27
C ARG A 34 16.59 -1.74 -3.26
N VAL A 35 16.57 -0.52 -2.77
CA VAL A 35 16.56 0.70 -3.60
C VAL A 35 17.80 1.52 -3.28
N GLU A 36 18.61 1.82 -4.29
CA GLU A 36 19.94 2.41 -4.16
C GLU A 36 19.98 3.92 -4.41
N GLU A 37 18.85 4.53 -4.72
CA GLU A 37 18.78 5.97 -4.98
C GLU A 37 17.44 6.56 -4.57
N THR A 38 17.46 7.83 -4.22
CA THR A 38 16.23 8.62 -4.06
C THR A 38 15.76 9.02 -5.46
N GLY A 39 14.53 8.65 -5.81
CA GLY A 39 13.94 9.05 -7.08
C GLY A 39 12.96 10.22 -6.90
N PRO A 40 12.46 10.78 -8.01
CA PRO A 40 11.35 11.72 -7.95
C PRO A 40 10.09 11.02 -7.38
N PRO A 41 9.12 11.78 -6.85
CA PRO A 41 7.86 11.22 -6.40
C PRO A 41 7.18 10.38 -7.48
N ALA A 42 6.97 9.11 -7.20
CA ALA A 42 6.31 8.17 -8.09
C ALA A 42 4.84 7.97 -7.66
N PHE A 43 3.98 7.81 -8.66
CA PHE A 43 2.56 7.55 -8.46
C PHE A 43 2.31 6.05 -8.54
N SER A 44 1.63 5.50 -7.54
CA SER A 44 1.30 4.08 -7.45
C SER A 44 0.06 3.87 -6.58
N THR A 45 -0.28 2.62 -6.33
CA THR A 45 -1.25 2.25 -5.31
C THR A 45 -0.54 1.46 -4.21
N THR A 46 -1.10 1.49 -3.00
CA THR A 46 -0.48 0.80 -1.85
C THR A 46 -0.68 -0.71 -1.90
N GLY A 47 -1.83 -1.18 -2.42
CA GLY A 47 -2.36 -2.47 -2.03
C GLY A 47 -2.79 -2.46 -0.56
N THR A 48 -3.29 -3.59 -0.08
CA THR A 48 -3.50 -3.84 1.35
C THR A 48 -2.26 -4.57 1.87
N VAL A 49 -1.40 -3.85 2.59
CA VAL A 49 -0.02 -4.30 2.82
C VAL A 49 0.51 -3.90 4.20
N PHE A 50 1.33 -4.76 4.78
CA PHE A 50 2.26 -4.44 5.85
C PHE A 50 3.65 -4.24 5.24
N VAL A 51 4.35 -3.19 5.65
CA VAL A 51 5.72 -2.89 5.24
C VAL A 51 6.59 -2.72 6.48
N LEU A 52 7.78 -3.32 6.47
CA LEU A 52 8.83 -3.11 7.45
C LEU A 52 10.05 -2.51 6.74
N MET A 53 10.49 -1.33 7.19
CA MET A 53 11.68 -0.68 6.68
C MET A 53 12.89 -1.06 7.55
N ALA A 54 13.78 -1.88 7.02
CA ALA A 54 15.00 -2.26 7.74
C ALA A 54 16.07 -1.16 7.67
N GLN A 55 16.13 -0.40 6.56
CA GLN A 55 17.06 0.70 6.34
C GLN A 55 16.49 1.70 5.34
N GLY A 56 16.88 2.96 5.45
CA GLY A 56 16.40 4.02 4.58
C GLY A 56 15.17 4.73 5.13
N GLU A 57 14.53 5.57 4.29
CA GLU A 57 13.33 6.32 4.66
C GLU A 57 12.46 6.53 3.42
N LYS A 58 11.15 6.43 3.58
CA LYS A 58 10.17 6.64 2.52
C LYS A 58 9.13 7.66 2.95
N ARG A 59 8.80 8.56 2.03
CA ARG A 59 7.71 9.53 2.17
C ARG A 59 6.56 9.11 1.26
N LEU A 60 5.34 9.07 1.81
CA LEU A 60 4.10 8.79 1.09
C LEU A 60 3.13 9.95 1.28
N ALA A 61 2.48 10.37 0.21
CA ALA A 61 1.35 11.30 0.26
C ALA A 61 0.06 10.61 -0.22
N VAL A 62 -0.99 10.75 0.57
CA VAL A 62 -2.35 10.26 0.30
C VAL A 62 -3.29 11.44 0.41
N GLY A 63 -3.84 11.92 -0.70
CA GLY A 63 -4.55 13.20 -0.70
C GLY A 63 -3.64 14.33 -0.21
N GLU A 64 -4.03 14.98 0.88
CA GLU A 64 -3.26 16.04 1.54
C GLU A 64 -2.39 15.54 2.70
N LEU A 65 -2.60 14.29 3.14
CA LEU A 65 -1.83 13.71 4.24
C LEU A 65 -0.48 13.18 3.76
N VAL A 66 0.53 13.43 4.58
CA VAL A 66 1.89 12.95 4.35
C VAL A 66 2.31 12.05 5.48
N HIS A 67 2.77 10.85 5.12
CA HIS A 67 3.36 9.89 6.04
C HIS A 67 4.84 9.71 5.71
N VAL A 68 5.67 9.70 6.74
CA VAL A 68 7.10 9.39 6.63
C VAL A 68 7.38 8.22 7.56
N TYR A 69 8.08 7.22 7.07
CA TYR A 69 8.56 6.11 7.90
C TYR A 69 9.95 5.69 7.44
N GLY A 70 10.78 5.41 8.40
CA GLY A 70 12.21 5.16 8.20
C GLY A 70 12.67 3.83 8.76
N ALA A 71 14.00 3.72 8.94
CA ALA A 71 14.64 2.53 9.47
C ALA A 71 13.98 2.07 10.78
N GLU A 72 13.76 0.76 10.89
CA GLU A 72 13.16 0.08 12.04
C GLU A 72 11.67 0.42 12.30
N GLN A 73 11.05 1.13 11.37
CA GLN A 73 9.61 1.43 11.43
C GLN A 73 8.80 0.55 10.49
N SER A 74 7.53 0.40 10.83
CA SER A 74 6.56 -0.34 10.03
C SER A 74 5.37 0.53 9.62
N MET A 75 4.75 0.16 8.50
CA MET A 75 3.57 0.82 7.96
C MET A 75 2.54 -0.24 7.57
N ILE A 76 1.28 0.03 7.86
CA ILE A 76 0.13 -0.72 7.35
C ILE A 76 -0.69 0.18 6.45
N ALA A 77 -0.97 -0.31 5.25
CA ALA A 77 -2.05 0.18 4.42
C ALA A 77 -3.21 -0.82 4.50
N SER A 78 -4.31 -0.39 5.13
CA SER A 78 -5.50 -1.24 5.35
C SER A 78 -6.51 -1.17 4.20
N VAL A 79 -6.31 -0.26 3.26
CA VAL A 79 -7.11 -0.07 2.05
C VAL A 79 -6.16 0.25 0.91
N ASP A 80 -6.49 -0.16 -0.30
CA ASP A 80 -5.66 0.13 -1.47
C ASP A 80 -5.87 1.58 -1.94
N LEU A 81 -4.89 2.43 -1.67
CA LEU A 81 -4.95 3.88 -1.86
C LEU A 81 -4.05 4.35 -2.99
N PRO A 82 -4.52 5.30 -3.83
CA PRO A 82 -3.65 6.01 -4.75
C PRO A 82 -2.71 6.92 -3.98
N ILE A 83 -1.42 6.66 -4.11
CA ILE A 83 -0.35 7.37 -3.40
C ILE A 83 0.61 8.06 -4.35
N THR A 84 1.32 9.03 -3.80
CA THR A 84 2.56 9.55 -4.36
C THR A 84 3.66 9.26 -3.34
N GLY A 85 4.70 8.54 -3.75
CA GLY A 85 5.75 8.14 -2.83
C GLY A 85 7.14 8.15 -3.45
N HIS A 86 8.16 8.35 -2.62
CA HIS A 86 9.56 8.23 -2.99
C HIS A 86 10.40 7.95 -1.75
N PHE A 87 11.58 7.40 -1.96
CA PHE A 87 12.56 7.27 -0.91
C PHE A 87 13.27 8.62 -0.70
N THR A 88 13.35 9.07 0.55
CA THR A 88 14.03 10.31 0.97
C THR A 88 15.45 10.02 1.46
N ARG A 89 15.73 8.77 1.88
CA ARG A 89 17.04 8.29 2.29
C ARG A 89 17.31 6.93 1.62
N ALA A 90 18.11 6.95 0.56
CA ALA A 90 18.61 5.80 -0.14
C ALA A 90 19.85 6.19 -0.94
N SER A 91 20.88 5.35 -0.96
CA SER A 91 22.08 5.51 -1.78
C SER A 91 22.70 4.13 -2.07
N ARG A 92 23.67 4.06 -2.98
CA ARG A 92 24.42 2.81 -3.23
C ARG A 92 25.18 2.31 -2.00
N ARG A 93 25.64 3.21 -1.10
CA ARG A 93 26.34 2.85 0.13
C ARG A 93 25.37 2.45 1.25
N GLU A 94 24.25 3.14 1.31
CA GLU A 94 23.18 2.91 2.29
C GLU A 94 21.85 2.78 1.55
N PRO A 95 21.56 1.61 0.93
CA PRO A 95 20.33 1.41 0.18
C PRO A 95 19.14 1.38 1.13
N ALA A 96 17.98 1.80 0.63
CA ALA A 96 16.74 1.52 1.34
C ALA A 96 16.40 0.03 1.19
N LEU A 97 16.16 -0.62 2.33
CA LEU A 97 15.91 -2.06 2.44
C LEU A 97 14.54 -2.26 3.09
N GLY A 98 13.63 -2.90 2.37
CA GLY A 98 12.26 -3.09 2.81
C GLY A 98 11.77 -4.53 2.63
N PHE A 99 10.92 -4.94 3.56
CA PHE A 99 10.10 -6.13 3.48
C PHE A 99 8.63 -5.69 3.35
N ALA A 100 7.86 -6.37 2.54
CA ALA A 100 6.41 -6.14 2.47
C ALA A 100 5.66 -7.47 2.46
N LEU A 101 4.48 -7.48 3.11
CA LEU A 101 3.57 -8.62 3.18
C LEU A 101 2.18 -8.16 2.78
N THR A 102 1.59 -8.77 1.77
CA THR A 102 0.20 -8.56 1.39
C THR A 102 -0.71 -9.06 2.53
N LEU A 103 -1.55 -8.17 3.04
CA LEU A 103 -2.51 -8.51 4.09
C LEU A 103 -3.78 -9.07 3.45
N ARG A 104 -4.07 -10.34 3.70
CA ARG A 104 -5.25 -11.04 3.20
C ARG A 104 -6.38 -10.96 4.23
N PRO A 105 -7.48 -10.21 4.00
CA PRO A 105 -8.56 -10.06 4.98
C PRO A 105 -9.15 -11.38 5.45
N ALA A 106 -9.24 -12.39 4.58
CA ALA A 106 -9.75 -13.71 4.92
C ALA A 106 -8.91 -14.41 5.99
N LEU A 107 -7.57 -14.35 5.90
CA LEU A 107 -6.68 -14.93 6.93
C LEU A 107 -6.77 -14.15 8.25
N VAL A 108 -6.91 -12.82 8.19
CA VAL A 108 -7.12 -12.03 9.40
C VAL A 108 -8.45 -12.39 10.06
N ALA A 109 -9.53 -12.54 9.29
CA ALA A 109 -10.83 -12.98 9.78
C ALA A 109 -10.74 -14.35 10.46
N GLU A 110 -10.05 -15.31 9.84
CA GLU A 110 -9.83 -16.64 10.42
C GLU A 110 -9.10 -16.59 11.77
N LEU A 111 -8.05 -15.76 11.87
CA LEU A 111 -7.33 -15.55 13.12
C LEU A 111 -8.20 -14.93 14.21
N LEU A 112 -9.11 -14.02 13.84
CA LEU A 112 -10.03 -13.39 14.78
C LEU A 112 -11.13 -14.34 15.30
N LEU A 113 -11.44 -15.43 14.59
CA LEU A 113 -12.33 -16.48 15.06
C LEU A 113 -11.67 -17.42 16.08
N HIS A 114 -10.34 -17.41 16.20
CA HIS A 114 -9.64 -18.24 17.16
C HIS A 114 -9.95 -17.81 18.62
N PRO A 115 -10.18 -18.72 19.58
CA PRO A 115 -10.50 -18.38 20.96
C PRO A 115 -9.51 -17.43 21.64
N ALA A 116 -8.22 -17.49 21.26
CA ALA A 116 -7.19 -16.59 21.78
C ALA A 116 -7.45 -15.11 21.41
N ALA A 117 -8.15 -14.84 20.30
CA ALA A 117 -8.51 -13.49 19.89
C ALA A 117 -9.53 -12.84 20.83
N GLY A 118 -10.31 -13.62 21.59
CA GLY A 118 -11.23 -13.12 22.60
C GLY A 118 -10.55 -12.34 23.76
N ARG A 119 -9.22 -12.49 23.90
CA ARG A 119 -8.41 -11.76 24.91
C ARG A 119 -7.85 -10.43 24.36
N LEU A 120 -8.03 -10.15 23.07
CA LEU A 120 -7.56 -8.90 22.46
C LEU A 120 -8.40 -7.72 23.00
N PRO A 121 -7.81 -6.52 23.14
CA PRO A 121 -8.56 -5.32 23.49
C PRO A 121 -9.70 -5.10 22.49
N ARG A 122 -10.89 -4.75 22.99
CA ARG A 122 -12.02 -4.43 22.11
C ARG A 122 -11.69 -3.24 21.22
N LEU A 123 -12.08 -3.31 19.95
CA LEU A 123 -12.02 -2.15 19.08
C LEU A 123 -12.96 -1.08 19.62
N SER A 124 -12.46 0.14 19.77
CA SER A 124 -13.31 1.27 20.17
C SER A 124 -14.36 1.53 19.10
N ARG A 125 -15.57 1.90 19.50
CA ARG A 125 -16.64 2.33 18.59
C ARG A 125 -16.42 3.76 18.04
N GLY A 126 -15.18 4.28 18.13
CA GLY A 126 -14.80 5.62 17.67
C GLY A 126 -14.61 5.73 16.15
N ALA A 127 -13.90 6.79 15.76
CA ALA A 127 -13.55 7.00 14.34
C ALA A 127 -12.79 5.79 13.76
N PRO A 128 -13.02 5.45 12.48
CA PRO A 128 -12.29 4.39 11.82
C PRO A 128 -10.79 4.67 11.85
N ALA A 129 -9.98 3.61 11.89
CA ALA A 129 -8.54 3.78 11.70
C ALA A 129 -8.27 4.37 10.31
N PRO A 130 -7.31 5.29 10.19
CA PRO A 130 -6.89 5.79 8.88
C PRO A 130 -6.37 4.63 8.02
N GLY A 131 -6.52 4.78 6.70
CA GLY A 131 -6.09 3.75 5.75
C GLY A 131 -4.58 3.51 5.75
N ILE A 132 -3.79 4.46 6.24
CA ILE A 132 -2.35 4.28 6.50
C ILE A 132 -2.07 4.54 7.98
N THR A 133 -1.33 3.62 8.59
CA THR A 133 -0.84 3.74 9.97
C THR A 133 0.64 3.38 10.01
N VAL A 134 1.45 4.21 10.67
CA VAL A 134 2.88 4.00 10.90
C VAL A 134 3.11 3.73 12.38
N GLY A 135 4.05 2.85 12.71
CA GLY A 135 4.41 2.55 14.09
C GLY A 135 5.61 1.61 14.18
N ASP A 136 6.08 1.41 15.39
CA ASP A 136 7.25 0.59 15.65
C ASP A 136 6.84 -0.90 15.77
N PRO A 137 7.57 -1.83 15.13
CA PRO A 137 7.31 -3.25 15.24
C PRO A 137 7.77 -3.80 16.61
N SER A 138 7.09 -4.84 17.09
CA SER A 138 7.60 -5.57 18.26
C SER A 138 8.79 -6.45 17.88
N VAL A 139 9.59 -6.84 18.88
CA VAL A 139 10.75 -7.74 18.69
C VAL A 139 10.32 -9.06 18.04
N GLU A 140 9.22 -9.64 18.51
CA GLU A 140 8.68 -10.89 18.00
C GLU A 140 8.25 -10.76 16.53
N LEU A 141 7.72 -9.59 16.14
CA LEU A 141 7.33 -9.33 14.75
C LEU A 141 8.56 -9.25 13.83
N VAL A 142 9.62 -8.58 14.28
CA VAL A 142 10.91 -8.52 13.56
C VAL A 142 11.49 -9.93 13.40
N ASP A 143 11.47 -10.74 14.44
CA ASP A 143 11.90 -12.13 14.42
C ASP A 143 11.10 -12.99 13.42
N ALA A 144 9.78 -12.83 13.38
CA ALA A 144 8.94 -13.54 12.42
C ALA A 144 9.22 -13.12 10.97
N VAL A 145 9.40 -11.80 10.72
CA VAL A 145 9.81 -11.29 9.40
C VAL A 145 11.18 -11.84 9.01
N LEU A 146 12.13 -11.89 9.93
CA LEU A 146 13.46 -12.44 9.68
C LEU A 146 13.38 -13.93 9.30
N ARG A 147 12.55 -14.73 9.97
CA ARG A 147 12.30 -16.13 9.58
C ARG A 147 11.73 -16.24 8.16
N MET A 148 10.81 -15.36 7.79
CA MET A 148 10.27 -15.30 6.42
C MET A 148 11.38 -15.02 5.41
N VAL A 149 12.22 -14.02 5.66
CA VAL A 149 13.30 -13.62 4.73
C VAL A 149 14.35 -14.72 4.59
N ARG A 150 14.69 -15.43 5.66
CA ARG A 150 15.61 -16.58 5.61
C ARG A 150 15.15 -17.71 4.68
N LEU A 151 13.86 -17.81 4.38
CA LEU A 151 13.34 -18.83 3.46
C LEU A 151 13.81 -18.62 2.01
N ILE A 152 14.30 -17.45 1.65
CA ILE A 152 14.93 -17.23 0.33
C ILE A 152 16.13 -18.16 0.13
N GLU A 153 16.87 -18.46 1.18
CA GLU A 153 18.04 -19.36 1.16
C GLU A 153 17.65 -20.85 1.31
N ARG A 154 16.33 -21.12 1.46
CA ARG A 154 15.78 -22.46 1.67
C ARG A 154 14.59 -22.73 0.75
N PRO A 155 14.79 -22.76 -0.58
CA PRO A 155 13.71 -22.86 -1.55
C PRO A 155 12.86 -24.14 -1.40
N ASP A 156 13.47 -25.25 -0.96
CA ASP A 156 12.76 -26.51 -0.75
C ASP A 156 11.74 -26.46 0.40
N ASP A 157 11.98 -25.61 1.39
CA ASP A 157 11.10 -25.42 2.55
C ASP A 157 10.02 -24.33 2.32
N LEU A 158 10.21 -23.50 1.29
CA LEU A 158 9.43 -22.28 1.08
C LEU A 158 7.92 -22.56 0.98
N ALA A 159 7.53 -23.56 0.19
CA ALA A 159 6.12 -23.89 -0.03
C ALA A 159 5.39 -24.32 1.25
N VAL A 160 6.09 -24.90 2.22
CA VAL A 160 5.52 -25.38 3.47
C VAL A 160 5.62 -24.33 4.58
N LEU A 161 6.79 -23.71 4.73
CA LEU A 161 7.04 -22.83 5.86
C LEU A 161 6.54 -21.39 5.65
N ALA A 162 6.55 -20.85 4.42
CA ALA A 162 6.12 -19.48 4.20
C ALA A 162 4.66 -19.21 4.64
N PRO A 163 3.66 -20.08 4.35
CA PRO A 163 2.30 -19.90 4.86
C PRO A 163 2.19 -19.93 6.38
N LEU A 164 3.02 -20.75 7.06
CA LEU A 164 3.02 -20.84 8.51
C LEU A 164 3.60 -19.57 9.14
N VAL A 165 4.71 -19.05 8.61
CA VAL A 165 5.33 -17.81 9.06
C VAL A 165 4.47 -16.61 8.73
N GLU A 166 3.80 -16.58 7.56
CA GLU A 166 2.82 -15.55 7.25
C GLU A 166 1.71 -15.48 8.31
N ARG A 167 1.17 -16.63 8.69
CA ARG A 167 0.14 -16.72 9.72
C ARG A 167 0.64 -16.22 11.07
N GLU A 168 1.90 -16.50 11.42
CA GLU A 168 2.54 -15.97 12.61
C GLU A 168 2.68 -14.45 12.56
N ILE A 169 3.19 -13.89 11.45
CA ILE A 169 3.31 -12.44 11.25
C ILE A 169 1.94 -11.77 11.39
N LEU A 170 0.89 -12.31 10.73
CA LEU A 170 -0.46 -11.77 10.84
C LEU A 170 -1.00 -11.80 12.27
N TRP A 171 -0.75 -12.87 13.03
CA TRP A 171 -1.15 -12.96 14.43
C TRP A 171 -0.42 -11.92 15.29
N LEU A 172 0.88 -11.73 15.10
CA LEU A 172 1.68 -10.73 15.81
C LEU A 172 1.22 -9.30 15.47
N LEU A 173 0.87 -9.04 14.21
CA LEU A 173 0.26 -7.77 13.80
C LEU A 173 -1.10 -7.55 14.47
N VAL A 174 -1.99 -8.55 14.49
CA VAL A 174 -3.33 -8.47 15.10
C VAL A 174 -3.26 -8.13 16.60
N ARG A 175 -2.27 -8.66 17.32
CA ARG A 175 -2.10 -8.43 18.77
C ARG A 175 -1.21 -7.22 19.10
N GLY A 176 -0.44 -6.74 18.15
CA GLY A 176 0.56 -5.69 18.33
C GLY A 176 0.00 -4.26 18.33
N PRO A 177 0.89 -3.25 18.38
CA PRO A 177 0.51 -1.84 18.43
C PRO A 177 -0.35 -1.38 17.24
N LEU A 178 -0.10 -1.93 16.04
CA LEU A 178 -0.87 -1.66 14.83
C LEU A 178 -2.12 -2.54 14.69
N GLY A 179 -2.43 -3.35 15.70
CA GLY A 179 -3.49 -4.36 15.65
C GLY A 179 -4.89 -3.81 15.38
N THR A 180 -5.19 -2.57 15.74
CA THR A 180 -6.49 -1.95 15.42
C THR A 180 -6.71 -1.87 13.92
N ALA A 181 -5.72 -1.41 13.15
CA ALA A 181 -5.82 -1.30 11.69
C ALA A 181 -5.96 -2.69 11.04
N VAL A 182 -5.16 -3.68 11.50
CA VAL A 182 -5.20 -5.05 10.94
C VAL A 182 -6.50 -5.76 11.28
N ARG A 183 -6.99 -5.68 12.52
CA ARG A 183 -8.26 -6.32 12.92
C ARG A 183 -9.46 -5.81 12.16
N GLN A 184 -9.46 -4.51 11.81
CA GLN A 184 -10.53 -3.93 11.01
C GLN A 184 -10.61 -4.51 9.59
N LEU A 185 -9.52 -5.07 9.05
CA LEU A 185 -9.53 -5.78 7.77
C LEU A 185 -10.34 -7.09 7.82
N GLY A 186 -10.19 -7.86 8.90
CA GLY A 186 -10.84 -9.15 9.05
C GLY A 186 -12.28 -9.09 9.57
N LEU A 187 -12.76 -7.91 9.98
CA LEU A 187 -14.12 -7.72 10.48
C LEU A 187 -15.03 -7.15 9.40
N ALA A 188 -15.93 -7.97 8.85
CA ALA A 188 -16.85 -7.59 7.78
C ALA A 188 -17.67 -6.31 8.12
N GLU A 189 -18.06 -6.16 9.39
CA GLU A 189 -18.83 -5.03 9.88
C GLU A 189 -17.98 -3.77 10.18
N SER A 190 -16.66 -3.84 10.01
CA SER A 190 -15.80 -2.68 10.27
C SER A 190 -15.99 -1.60 9.21
N THR A 191 -15.84 -0.34 9.62
CA THR A 191 -15.88 0.80 8.71
C THR A 191 -14.80 0.70 7.63
N VAL A 192 -13.60 0.23 7.98
CA VAL A 192 -12.48 0.06 7.03
C VAL A 192 -12.81 -0.99 5.97
N ASN A 193 -13.37 -2.14 6.37
CA ASN A 193 -13.77 -3.18 5.43
C ASN A 193 -14.88 -2.70 4.48
N ARG A 194 -15.92 -2.05 4.99
CA ARG A 194 -17.00 -1.48 4.19
C ARG A 194 -16.51 -0.41 3.20
N VAL A 195 -15.63 0.48 3.63
CA VAL A 195 -14.97 1.46 2.73
C VAL A 195 -14.08 0.75 1.72
N GLY A 196 -13.40 -0.33 2.12
CA GLY A 196 -12.60 -1.17 1.23
C GLY A 196 -13.41 -1.74 0.06
N HIS A 197 -14.66 -2.18 0.30
CA HIS A 197 -15.56 -2.63 -0.77
C HIS A 197 -15.88 -1.50 -1.76
N ALA A 198 -16.16 -0.29 -1.26
CA ALA A 198 -16.41 0.87 -2.13
C ALA A 198 -15.15 1.28 -2.91
N VAL A 199 -13.97 1.21 -2.29
CA VAL A 199 -12.69 1.46 -2.96
C VAL A 199 -12.50 0.45 -4.10
N GLN A 200 -12.74 -0.84 -3.85
CA GLN A 200 -12.63 -1.87 -4.89
C GLN A 200 -13.63 -1.63 -6.02
N TRP A 201 -14.88 -1.29 -5.69
CA TRP A 201 -15.90 -0.95 -6.68
C TRP A 201 -15.46 0.22 -7.57
N ILE A 202 -14.91 1.30 -6.99
CA ILE A 202 -14.38 2.45 -7.76
C ILE A 202 -13.20 2.01 -8.65
N ARG A 203 -12.33 1.15 -8.18
CA ARG A 203 -11.17 0.66 -8.95
C ARG A 203 -11.59 -0.15 -10.16
N ASP A 204 -12.60 -1.01 -9.99
CA ASP A 204 -13.10 -1.86 -11.08
C ASP A 204 -13.87 -1.06 -12.13
N ARG A 205 -14.42 0.11 -11.73
CA ARG A 205 -15.28 0.97 -12.56
C ARG A 205 -14.80 2.42 -12.62
N TYR A 206 -13.51 2.66 -12.50
CA TYR A 206 -12.98 4.04 -12.44
C TYR A 206 -13.34 4.91 -13.66
N ALA A 207 -13.54 4.32 -14.84
CA ALA A 207 -13.89 5.02 -16.05
C ALA A 207 -15.38 5.43 -16.13
N GLU A 208 -16.25 4.79 -15.32
CA GLU A 208 -17.70 5.03 -15.32
C GLU A 208 -18.07 6.26 -14.48
N PRO A 209 -19.25 6.88 -14.71
CA PRO A 209 -19.79 7.88 -13.80
C PRO A 209 -19.94 7.32 -12.39
N LEU A 210 -19.62 8.11 -11.37
CA LEU A 210 -19.66 7.70 -9.97
C LEU A 210 -20.96 8.19 -9.33
N SER A 211 -21.74 7.25 -8.74
CA SER A 211 -22.89 7.55 -7.89
C SER A 211 -22.51 7.36 -6.41
N ILE A 212 -22.79 8.38 -5.61
CA ILE A 212 -22.57 8.31 -4.15
C ILE A 212 -23.57 7.36 -3.50
N GLU A 213 -24.78 7.31 -4.01
CA GLU A 213 -25.85 6.44 -3.56
C GLU A 213 -25.45 4.96 -3.74
N GLU A 214 -24.99 4.58 -4.94
CA GLU A 214 -24.50 3.21 -5.21
C GLU A 214 -23.31 2.84 -4.33
N LEU A 215 -22.36 3.74 -4.14
CA LEU A 215 -21.20 3.48 -3.26
C LEU A 215 -21.63 3.32 -1.81
N ALA A 216 -22.60 4.08 -1.35
CA ALA A 216 -23.15 3.96 0.00
C ALA A 216 -23.87 2.59 0.19
N GLU A 217 -24.60 2.12 -0.83
CA GLU A 217 -25.20 0.79 -0.84
C GLU A 217 -24.13 -0.32 -0.79
N VAL A 218 -23.09 -0.24 -1.64
CA VAL A 218 -21.96 -1.17 -1.63
C VAL A 218 -21.28 -1.22 -0.26
N ALA A 219 -21.13 -0.06 0.40
CA ALA A 219 -20.55 0.05 1.73
C ALA A 219 -21.56 -0.31 2.85
N MET A 220 -22.83 -0.58 2.55
CA MET A 220 -23.92 -0.79 3.52
C MET A 220 -23.99 0.36 4.55
N MET A 221 -23.98 1.60 4.06
CA MET A 221 -24.03 2.83 4.84
C MET A 221 -25.05 3.81 4.27
N SER A 222 -25.50 4.76 5.09
CA SER A 222 -26.19 5.93 4.53
C SER A 222 -25.19 6.82 3.76
N PRO A 223 -25.63 7.58 2.73
CA PRO A 223 -24.74 8.45 1.96
C PRO A 223 -23.87 9.40 2.81
N SER A 224 -24.46 9.99 3.84
CA SER A 224 -23.76 10.89 4.77
C SER A 224 -22.72 10.16 5.63
N ALA A 225 -23.05 8.95 6.12
CA ALA A 225 -22.10 8.13 6.89
C ALA A 225 -20.97 7.63 5.99
N PHE A 226 -21.31 7.20 4.78
CA PHE A 226 -20.34 6.77 3.76
C PHE A 226 -19.33 7.89 3.45
N HIS A 227 -19.80 9.08 3.11
CA HIS A 227 -18.91 10.20 2.77
C HIS A 227 -17.90 10.51 3.89
N ARG A 228 -18.38 10.60 5.14
CA ARG A 228 -17.51 10.84 6.31
C ARG A 228 -16.51 9.71 6.53
N SER A 229 -16.98 8.45 6.44
CA SER A 229 -16.14 7.27 6.66
C SER A 229 -15.10 7.10 5.54
N PHE A 230 -15.51 7.31 4.30
CA PHE A 230 -14.63 7.24 3.14
C PHE A 230 -13.49 8.27 3.26
N GLN A 231 -13.83 9.52 3.60
CA GLN A 231 -12.82 10.57 3.80
C GLN A 231 -11.91 10.28 5.00
N ALA A 232 -12.45 9.76 6.10
CA ALA A 232 -11.65 9.41 7.28
C ALA A 232 -10.64 8.28 7.00
N VAL A 233 -11.03 7.29 6.19
CA VAL A 233 -10.17 6.15 5.84
C VAL A 233 -9.19 6.50 4.72
N THR A 234 -9.65 7.20 3.66
CA THR A 234 -8.86 7.41 2.43
C THR A 234 -8.18 8.77 2.35
N ALA A 235 -8.47 9.68 3.29
CA ALA A 235 -8.06 11.08 3.27
C ALA A 235 -8.55 11.87 2.03
N MET A 236 -9.54 11.34 1.30
CA MET A 236 -10.08 11.93 0.06
C MET A 236 -11.59 11.76 -0.02
N SER A 237 -12.27 12.63 -0.79
CA SER A 237 -13.64 12.34 -1.20
C SER A 237 -13.67 11.24 -2.28
N PRO A 238 -14.79 10.50 -2.45
CA PRO A 238 -14.90 9.46 -3.50
C PRO A 238 -14.59 9.99 -4.91
N ILE A 239 -15.04 11.19 -5.23
CA ILE A 239 -14.76 11.84 -6.53
C ILE A 239 -13.27 12.14 -6.71
N GLN A 240 -12.61 12.64 -5.66
CA GLN A 240 -11.15 12.89 -5.70
C GLN A 240 -10.38 11.58 -5.86
N PHE A 241 -10.81 10.53 -5.18
CA PHE A 241 -10.22 9.20 -5.28
C PHE A 241 -10.33 8.66 -6.72
N GLN A 242 -11.53 8.65 -7.31
CA GLN A 242 -11.73 8.23 -8.70
C GLN A 242 -10.88 9.04 -9.68
N LYS A 243 -10.83 10.37 -9.52
CA LYS A 243 -10.01 11.24 -10.38
C LYS A 243 -8.52 10.88 -10.31
N GLN A 244 -8.00 10.56 -9.12
CA GLN A 244 -6.61 10.14 -8.99
C GLN A 244 -6.35 8.82 -9.71
N LEU A 245 -7.25 7.84 -9.59
CA LEU A 245 -7.15 6.57 -10.33
C LEU A 245 -7.18 6.80 -11.84
N ARG A 246 -8.14 7.58 -12.34
CA ARG A 246 -8.24 7.92 -13.77
C ARG A 246 -6.94 8.50 -14.32
N LEU A 247 -6.36 9.46 -13.60
CA LEU A 247 -5.13 10.12 -14.02
C LEU A 247 -3.92 9.18 -13.97
N GLN A 248 -3.82 8.31 -12.96
CA GLN A 248 -2.77 7.30 -12.87
C GLN A 248 -2.88 6.27 -14.01
N GLU A 249 -4.08 5.78 -14.28
CA GLU A 249 -4.32 4.82 -15.36
C GLU A 249 -4.06 5.45 -16.74
N ALA A 250 -4.49 6.70 -16.94
CA ALA A 250 -4.17 7.44 -18.17
C ALA A 250 -2.65 7.58 -18.37
N ARG A 251 -1.89 7.80 -17.31
CA ARG A 251 -0.43 7.89 -17.37
C ARG A 251 0.19 6.57 -17.83
N VAL A 252 -0.31 5.43 -17.31
CA VAL A 252 0.15 4.09 -17.75
C VAL A 252 -0.16 3.87 -19.23
N ARG A 253 -1.37 4.22 -19.68
CA ARG A 253 -1.76 4.13 -21.10
C ARG A 253 -0.89 4.99 -22.02
N LEU A 254 -0.61 6.22 -21.59
CA LEU A 254 0.26 7.14 -22.33
C LEU A 254 1.74 6.70 -22.38
N LEU A 255 2.20 5.94 -21.40
CA LEU A 255 3.51 5.30 -21.47
C LEU A 255 3.56 4.23 -22.57
N ALA A 256 2.46 3.53 -22.83
CA ALA A 256 2.36 2.58 -23.94
C ALA A 256 2.20 3.30 -25.28
N ASP A 257 1.26 4.27 -25.39
CA ASP A 257 1.05 5.09 -26.58
C ASP A 257 1.01 6.61 -26.25
N PRO A 258 2.16 7.32 -26.35
CA PRO A 258 2.24 8.74 -26.03
C PRO A 258 1.46 9.67 -26.96
N ARG A 259 1.13 9.22 -28.17
CA ARG A 259 0.52 10.08 -29.19
C ARG A 259 -0.98 10.18 -29.04
N ASP A 260 -1.62 9.20 -28.42
CA ASP A 260 -3.07 9.15 -28.25
C ASP A 260 -3.54 9.72 -26.89
N VAL A 261 -3.32 11.03 -26.71
CA VAL A 261 -3.77 11.74 -25.50
C VAL A 261 -5.31 11.78 -25.41
N ALA A 262 -6.00 11.90 -26.55
CA ALA A 262 -7.45 11.96 -26.59
C ALA A 262 -8.06 10.59 -26.27
N GLY A 263 -7.56 9.52 -26.89
CA GLY A 263 -8.00 8.16 -26.58
C GLY A 263 -7.70 7.74 -25.16
N ALA A 264 -6.51 8.09 -24.61
CA ALA A 264 -6.21 7.84 -23.21
C ALA A 264 -7.19 8.57 -22.25
N ALA A 265 -7.54 9.82 -22.55
CA ALA A 265 -8.54 10.58 -21.77
C ALA A 265 -9.91 9.91 -21.81
N HIS A 266 -10.39 9.54 -22.99
CA HIS A 266 -11.67 8.84 -23.17
C HIS A 266 -11.69 7.47 -22.47
N ALA A 267 -10.65 6.70 -22.64
CA ALA A 267 -10.53 5.36 -22.05
C ALA A 267 -10.59 5.35 -20.52
N VAL A 268 -10.26 6.48 -19.88
CA VAL A 268 -10.35 6.63 -18.42
C VAL A 268 -11.56 7.44 -17.97
N GLY A 269 -12.52 7.68 -18.87
CA GLY A 269 -13.81 8.27 -18.56
C GLY A 269 -13.85 9.81 -18.52
N TYR A 270 -12.93 10.51 -19.23
CA TYR A 270 -13.07 11.95 -19.48
C TYR A 270 -13.83 12.20 -20.78
N GLU A 271 -14.85 13.03 -20.73
CA GLU A 271 -15.59 13.48 -21.91
C GLU A 271 -14.84 14.54 -22.70
N SER A 272 -13.95 15.30 -22.04
CA SER A 272 -13.19 16.39 -22.64
C SER A 272 -11.69 16.19 -22.44
N ALA A 273 -10.96 16.05 -23.54
CA ALA A 273 -9.49 16.03 -23.55
C ALA A 273 -8.86 17.32 -22.98
N SER A 274 -9.54 18.46 -23.11
CA SER A 274 -9.10 19.73 -22.53
C SER A 274 -9.22 19.73 -21.00
N GLN A 275 -10.31 19.18 -20.46
CA GLN A 275 -10.46 19.01 -19.01
C GLN A 275 -9.41 18.04 -18.48
N PHE A 276 -9.25 16.89 -19.15
CA PHE A 276 -8.22 15.90 -18.81
C PHE A 276 -6.83 16.53 -18.74
N SER A 277 -6.40 17.27 -19.78
CA SER A 277 -5.07 17.87 -19.85
C SER A 277 -4.83 18.88 -18.73
N ARG A 278 -5.84 19.65 -18.34
CA ARG A 278 -5.74 20.61 -17.21
C ARG A 278 -5.61 19.87 -15.87
N GLU A 279 -6.42 18.83 -15.63
CA GLU A 279 -6.37 18.03 -14.39
C GLU A 279 -5.07 17.23 -14.31
N TYR A 280 -4.62 16.66 -15.44
CA TYR A 280 -3.34 15.96 -15.55
C TYR A 280 -2.16 16.87 -15.19
N ARG A 281 -2.10 18.06 -15.79
CA ARG A 281 -1.03 19.03 -15.50
C ARG A 281 -1.05 19.47 -14.04
N ARG A 282 -2.23 19.68 -13.46
CA ARG A 282 -2.36 20.01 -12.03
C ARG A 282 -1.83 18.90 -11.13
N ARG A 283 -2.02 17.62 -11.53
CA ARG A 283 -1.60 16.45 -10.74
C ARG A 283 -0.12 16.13 -10.89
N PHE A 284 0.41 16.17 -12.10
CA PHE A 284 1.76 15.70 -12.44
C PHE A 284 2.75 16.84 -12.70
N GLY A 285 2.32 18.09 -12.73
CA GLY A 285 3.17 19.27 -12.94
C GLY A 285 3.50 19.56 -14.39
N ALA A 286 3.25 18.63 -15.33
CA ALA A 286 3.53 18.75 -16.75
C ALA A 286 2.33 18.31 -17.59
N SER A 287 2.31 18.71 -18.87
CA SER A 287 1.31 18.18 -19.80
C SER A 287 1.51 16.68 -20.03
N PRO A 288 0.46 15.94 -20.44
CA PRO A 288 0.57 14.49 -20.67
C PRO A 288 1.76 14.09 -21.54
N LEU A 289 1.98 14.78 -22.65
CA LEU A 289 3.09 14.53 -23.58
C LEU A 289 4.46 14.81 -22.96
N GLN A 290 4.59 15.91 -22.21
CA GLN A 290 5.86 16.30 -21.57
C GLN A 290 6.22 15.34 -20.44
N ASP A 291 5.25 14.94 -19.61
CA ASP A 291 5.47 14.02 -18.51
C ASP A 291 5.93 12.64 -19.00
N VAL A 292 5.24 12.10 -20.00
CA VAL A 292 5.58 10.78 -20.57
C VAL A 292 6.92 10.80 -21.32
N ALA A 293 7.25 11.88 -22.01
CA ALA A 293 8.56 12.05 -22.65
C ALA A 293 9.69 12.02 -21.60
N GLY A 294 9.52 12.75 -20.49
CA GLY A 294 10.47 12.73 -19.36
C GLY A 294 10.64 11.36 -18.73
N LEU A 295 9.54 10.63 -18.51
CA LEU A 295 9.58 9.28 -17.94
C LEU A 295 10.29 8.27 -18.83
N ARG A 296 10.06 8.33 -20.16
CA ARG A 296 10.74 7.44 -21.13
C ARG A 296 12.23 7.71 -21.21
N GLN A 297 12.64 8.99 -21.17
CA GLN A 297 14.06 9.36 -21.15
C GLN A 297 14.74 8.87 -19.87
N GLY A 298 14.10 9.02 -18.71
CA GLY A 298 14.62 8.52 -17.45
C GLY A 298 14.68 6.99 -17.34
N ALA A 299 13.80 6.27 -18.05
CA ALA A 299 13.82 4.81 -18.11
C ALA A 299 14.89 4.24 -19.06
N GLY A 300 15.26 4.98 -20.10
CA GLY A 300 16.31 4.59 -21.07
C GLY A 300 17.74 4.93 -20.64
N ALA A 301 17.89 5.68 -19.54
CA ALA A 301 19.19 6.07 -18.99
C ALA A 301 19.66 5.17 -17.81
N ARG A 302 18.94 4.06 -17.53
CA ARG A 302 19.25 3.10 -16.44
C ARG A 302 19.74 1.77 -16.96
#